data_60c1692d0e646bbdb8ab05e19e1dfe0c
#
_entry.id   60c1692d0e646bbdb8ab05e19e1dfe0c
#
_cell.length_a   1.000
_cell.length_b   1.000
_cell.length_c   1.000
_cell.angle_alpha   90.00
_cell.angle_beta   90.00
_cell.angle_gamma   90.00
#
_symmetry.space_group_name_H-M   'P 1'
#
loop_
_entity.id
_entity.type
_entity.pdbx_description
1 polymer ?
#
loop_
_entity_poly.entity_id
_entity_poly.type
_entity_poly.pdbx_seq_one_letter_code
_entity_poly.pdbx_strand_id
1 'polypeptide(L)'
;MPANVESMFSVRQMPWHQEGAILAGYPGDWDTARHLAGLDWDPVTSEVYAVTGLDPDGTEHYELIDGWKTITRSDTGAVLSINRDSYTVIDHGEMGEIIEAVLAQPNVKWETAGVLDGGRAVWCLALLDEPVDLPGDDSPTLPYLAITNRHDGTAACALRATAVRIVCANTFRAAELEGERTGATFSFIHRSSWRARIEEARKAVTGARAEMHRYTELAQELLGITITGKQRELFITEFIPMPPAGLVTDRVARNVEEARQALRMIFESKTTEQVAHTGYGLVQAAGEYLDHVRAARSWETRLNRTLIRPDPLKHRALSLIRDVVAAA
;
A
#
# COMPACT_ATOMS: atom_id res chain seq x y z
N MET A 1 2.03 0.35 21.15
CA MET A 1 0.61 0.40 20.81
C MET A 1 0.49 0.01 19.35
N PRO A 2 -0.43 -0.89 19.01
CA PRO A 2 -0.65 -1.23 17.62
C PRO A 2 -1.12 -0.01 16.85
N ALA A 3 -0.86 -0.05 15.59
CA ALA A 3 -1.18 0.86 14.52
C ALA A 3 -2.38 1.78 14.74
N ASN A 4 -2.24 3.03 14.29
CA ASN A 4 -3.35 3.97 14.12
C ASN A 4 -4.26 3.59 12.91
N VAL A 5 -4.59 2.32 12.76
CA VAL A 5 -5.80 1.94 12.03
C VAL A 5 -6.93 2.35 12.94
N GLU A 6 -7.61 3.41 12.58
CA GLU A 6 -8.72 3.91 13.38
C GLU A 6 -9.91 2.96 13.25
N SER A 7 -10.16 2.48 12.03
CA SER A 7 -11.22 1.54 11.71
C SER A 7 -10.94 0.85 10.38
N MET A 8 -11.45 -0.36 10.22
CA MET A 8 -11.45 -1.09 8.97
C MET A 8 -12.38 -2.29 9.02
N PHE A 9 -12.74 -2.81 7.86
CA PHE A 9 -13.29 -4.15 7.71
C PHE A 9 -12.46 -5.00 6.75
N SER A 10 -12.63 -6.31 6.85
CA SER A 10 -12.12 -7.29 5.88
C SER A 10 -13.15 -8.38 5.65
N VAL A 11 -13.23 -8.90 4.42
CA VAL A 11 -14.20 -9.93 4.07
C VAL A 11 -13.57 -11.31 4.27
N ARG A 12 -14.27 -12.19 5.01
CA ARG A 12 -13.94 -13.61 5.22
C ARG A 12 -12.64 -13.94 5.92
N GLN A 13 -11.61 -13.11 5.82
CA GLN A 13 -10.30 -13.38 6.42
C GLN A 13 -9.91 -12.32 7.43
N MET A 14 -9.36 -12.76 8.56
CA MET A 14 -8.69 -11.86 9.49
C MET A 14 -7.45 -11.30 8.78
N PRO A 15 -7.33 -9.97 8.65
CA PRO A 15 -6.09 -9.37 8.19
C PRO A 15 -4.92 -9.83 9.07
N TRP A 16 -3.74 -9.97 8.49
CA TRP A 16 -2.54 -10.40 9.21
C TRP A 16 -2.20 -9.53 10.44
N HIS A 17 -2.67 -8.30 10.51
CA HIS A 17 -2.54 -7.40 11.67
C HIS A 17 -3.59 -7.63 12.76
N GLN A 18 -4.56 -8.52 12.54
CA GLN A 18 -5.62 -8.90 13.49
C GLN A 18 -6.53 -7.75 13.96
N GLU A 19 -6.65 -6.68 13.16
CA GLU A 19 -7.50 -5.52 13.46
C GLU A 19 -8.67 -5.42 12.49
N GLY A 20 -9.74 -4.75 12.93
CA GLY A 20 -10.94 -4.49 12.14
C GLY A 20 -12.04 -5.54 12.29
N ALA A 21 -13.18 -5.25 11.65
CA ALA A 21 -14.32 -6.14 11.62
C ALA A 21 -14.19 -7.17 10.49
N ILE A 22 -14.52 -8.44 10.78
CA ILE A 22 -14.57 -9.48 9.75
C ILE A 22 -16.02 -9.64 9.28
N LEU A 23 -16.22 -9.48 7.98
CA LEU A 23 -17.53 -9.65 7.35
C LEU A 23 -17.66 -11.05 6.75
N ALA A 24 -18.86 -11.63 6.89
CA ALA A 24 -19.19 -12.92 6.27
C ALA A 24 -19.39 -12.81 4.73
N GLY A 25 -19.70 -11.60 4.23
CA GLY A 25 -19.98 -11.35 2.83
C GLY A 25 -19.55 -9.94 2.40
N TYR A 26 -19.55 -9.70 1.12
CA TYR A 26 -19.16 -8.42 0.54
C TYR A 26 -20.25 -7.36 0.80
N PRO A 27 -19.88 -6.11 1.16
CA PRO A 27 -20.82 -4.99 1.19
C PRO A 27 -21.48 -4.81 -0.18
N GLY A 28 -22.79 -4.50 -0.19
CA GLY A 28 -23.57 -4.38 -1.42
C GLY A 28 -23.35 -3.08 -2.18
N ASP A 29 -22.92 -2.02 -1.47
CA ASP A 29 -22.72 -0.67 -2.01
C ASP A 29 -21.64 0.08 -1.23
N TRP A 30 -21.27 1.26 -1.74
CA TRP A 30 -20.25 2.09 -1.09
C TRP A 30 -20.69 2.63 0.27
N ASP A 31 -21.96 3.03 0.42
CA ASP A 31 -22.43 3.60 1.69
C ASP A 31 -22.34 2.58 2.81
N THR A 32 -22.69 1.32 2.54
CA THR A 32 -22.49 0.21 3.49
C THR A 32 -21.01 -0.01 3.77
N ALA A 33 -20.16 -0.06 2.75
CA ALA A 33 -18.73 -0.24 2.91
C ALA A 33 -18.06 0.92 3.65
N ARG A 34 -18.47 2.16 3.36
CA ARG A 34 -18.04 3.39 4.02
C ARG A 34 -18.33 3.35 5.53
N HIS A 35 -19.55 3.01 5.91
CA HIS A 35 -19.96 2.86 7.30
C HIS A 35 -19.11 1.81 8.02
N LEU A 36 -18.97 0.62 7.44
CA LEU A 36 -18.17 -0.47 8.00
C LEU A 36 -16.68 -0.15 8.12
N ALA A 37 -16.18 0.72 7.25
CA ALA A 37 -14.80 1.22 7.28
C ALA A 37 -14.58 2.36 8.30
N GLY A 38 -15.63 2.89 8.94
CA GLY A 38 -15.57 4.04 9.85
C GLY A 38 -15.35 5.37 9.13
N LEU A 39 -15.90 5.49 7.93
CA LEU A 39 -15.82 6.68 7.07
C LEU A 39 -17.13 7.50 7.10
N ASP A 40 -17.83 7.51 8.24
CA ASP A 40 -19.08 8.27 8.45
C ASP A 40 -18.88 9.77 8.64
N TRP A 41 -17.71 10.25 8.36
CA TRP A 41 -17.31 11.64 8.39
C TRP A 41 -16.84 12.09 7.00
N ASP A 42 -16.74 13.39 6.78
CA ASP A 42 -16.16 13.94 5.56
C ASP A 42 -15.03 14.94 5.88
N PRO A 43 -14.02 15.06 5.02
CA PRO A 43 -13.03 16.12 5.12
C PRO A 43 -13.70 17.46 4.72
N VAL A 44 -13.76 18.39 5.65
CA VAL A 44 -14.33 19.72 5.43
C VAL A 44 -13.24 20.79 5.49
N THR A 45 -13.47 21.92 4.82
CA THR A 45 -12.48 23.01 4.75
C THR A 45 -12.90 24.20 5.59
N SER A 46 -11.91 24.85 6.21
CA SER A 46 -12.08 26.10 6.98
C SER A 46 -10.95 27.07 6.68
N GLU A 47 -11.18 28.34 6.94
CA GLU A 47 -10.18 29.39 6.84
C GLU A 47 -9.04 29.21 7.86
N VAL A 48 -7.89 29.78 7.56
CA VAL A 48 -6.71 29.75 8.44
C VAL A 48 -6.48 31.14 8.99
N TYR A 49 -6.34 31.23 10.31
CA TYR A 49 -6.05 32.50 10.99
C TYR A 49 -4.74 32.41 11.78
N ALA A 50 -3.98 33.50 11.78
CA ALA A 50 -2.85 33.69 12.68
C ALA A 50 -3.30 34.51 13.90
N VAL A 51 -2.80 34.17 15.10
CA VAL A 51 -2.91 35.02 16.26
C VAL A 51 -1.84 36.12 16.12
N THR A 52 -2.27 37.37 15.99
CA THR A 52 -1.39 38.52 15.75
C THR A 52 -1.15 39.40 16.98
N GLY A 53 -1.90 39.19 18.06
CA GLY A 53 -1.75 39.93 19.31
C GLY A 53 -2.68 39.40 20.41
N LEU A 54 -2.42 39.90 21.62
CA LEU A 54 -3.23 39.66 22.81
C LEU A 54 -3.48 41.00 23.49
N ASP A 55 -4.72 41.28 23.86
CA ASP A 55 -5.07 42.39 24.71
C ASP A 55 -4.71 42.13 26.19
N PRO A 56 -4.64 43.17 27.04
CA PRO A 56 -4.35 42.98 28.46
C PRO A 56 -5.34 42.11 29.22
N ASP A 57 -6.55 41.93 28.72
CA ASP A 57 -7.59 41.04 29.24
C ASP A 57 -7.50 39.61 28.71
N GLY A 58 -6.51 39.31 27.83
CA GLY A 58 -6.29 38.00 27.23
C GLY A 58 -7.08 37.77 25.96
N THR A 59 -7.77 38.75 25.40
CA THR A 59 -8.48 38.62 24.11
C THR A 59 -7.47 38.52 22.98
N GLU A 60 -7.63 37.47 22.16
CA GLU A 60 -6.76 37.22 21.02
C GLU A 60 -7.22 38.00 19.78
N HIS A 61 -6.25 38.57 19.06
CA HIS A 61 -6.48 39.15 17.74
C HIS A 61 -6.09 38.14 16.64
N TYR A 62 -6.97 38.01 15.65
CA TYR A 62 -6.79 37.08 14.56
C TYR A 62 -6.70 37.81 13.24
N GLU A 63 -5.79 37.36 12.37
CA GLU A 63 -5.66 37.83 11.01
C GLU A 63 -5.79 36.61 10.05
N LEU A 64 -6.64 36.79 9.03
CA LEU A 64 -6.84 35.76 8.01
C LEU A 64 -5.55 35.55 7.21
N ILE A 65 -5.11 34.29 7.09
CA ILE A 65 -4.01 33.90 6.20
C ILE A 65 -4.60 33.59 4.82
N ASP A 66 -4.63 34.59 3.97
CA ASP A 66 -5.18 34.48 2.62
C ASP A 66 -4.46 33.44 1.76
N GLY A 67 -5.21 32.75 0.91
CA GLY A 67 -4.68 31.71 0.01
C GLY A 67 -4.42 30.35 0.67
N TRP A 68 -4.84 30.15 1.94
CA TRP A 68 -4.71 28.90 2.67
C TRP A 68 -6.01 28.47 3.32
N LYS A 69 -6.19 27.17 3.46
CA LYS A 69 -7.30 26.54 4.17
C LYS A 69 -6.84 25.35 5.00
N THR A 70 -7.52 25.08 6.09
CA THR A 70 -7.43 23.82 6.82
C THR A 70 -8.33 22.79 6.18
N ILE A 71 -7.96 21.52 6.32
CA ILE A 71 -8.82 20.36 6.10
C ILE A 71 -9.01 19.69 7.45
N THR A 72 -10.25 19.55 7.89
CA THR A 72 -10.62 18.98 9.18
C THR A 72 -11.63 17.85 9.00
N ARG A 73 -11.73 16.98 9.98
CA ARG A 73 -12.78 15.97 10.05
C ARG A 73 -14.10 16.61 10.48
N SER A 74 -15.18 16.27 9.80
CA SER A 74 -16.53 16.80 10.13
C SER A 74 -17.07 16.32 11.47
N ASP A 75 -16.65 15.12 11.94
CA ASP A 75 -17.12 14.49 13.18
C ASP A 75 -16.40 14.99 14.43
N THR A 76 -15.08 15.18 14.35
CA THR A 76 -14.23 15.50 15.52
C THR A 76 -13.64 16.90 15.47
N GLY A 77 -13.66 17.59 14.34
CA GLY A 77 -12.95 18.84 14.12
C GLY A 77 -11.42 18.69 14.06
N ALA A 78 -10.89 17.46 14.11
CA ALA A 78 -9.45 17.22 14.07
C ALA A 78 -8.82 17.73 12.75
N VAL A 79 -7.74 18.51 12.86
CA VAL A 79 -7.03 19.06 11.70
C VAL A 79 -6.24 17.94 11.01
N LEU A 80 -6.57 17.67 9.75
CA LEU A 80 -5.87 16.70 8.90
C LEU A 80 -4.66 17.35 8.22
N SER A 81 -4.83 18.58 7.72
CA SER A 81 -3.77 19.33 7.04
C SER A 81 -4.10 20.81 6.87
N ILE A 82 -3.09 21.55 6.44
CA ILE A 82 -3.22 22.93 5.96
C ILE A 82 -2.68 22.95 4.53
N ASN A 83 -3.50 23.41 3.59
CA ASN A 83 -3.18 23.41 2.16
C ASN A 83 -3.49 24.77 1.52
N ARG A 84 -2.99 24.96 0.30
CA ARG A 84 -3.37 26.11 -0.54
C ARG A 84 -4.83 26.01 -0.96
N ASP A 85 -5.50 27.13 -1.20
CA ASP A 85 -6.89 27.18 -1.68
C ASP A 85 -7.11 26.40 -2.99
N SER A 86 -6.08 26.29 -3.81
CA SER A 86 -6.11 25.53 -5.06
C SER A 86 -6.20 24.00 -4.87
N TYR A 87 -5.98 23.49 -3.65
CA TYR A 87 -6.15 22.08 -3.35
C TYR A 87 -7.64 21.74 -3.30
N THR A 88 -8.09 20.80 -4.11
CA THR A 88 -9.47 20.32 -4.09
C THR A 88 -9.54 19.06 -3.22
N VAL A 89 -10.35 19.11 -2.17
CA VAL A 89 -10.65 17.95 -1.35
C VAL A 89 -11.51 16.99 -2.17
N ILE A 90 -11.18 15.71 -2.15
CA ILE A 90 -12.05 14.62 -2.61
C ILE A 90 -12.64 14.02 -1.34
N ASP A 91 -13.93 14.26 -1.10
CA ASP A 91 -14.64 13.72 0.05
C ASP A 91 -14.96 12.22 -0.14
N HIS A 92 -15.55 11.60 0.88
CA HIS A 92 -15.82 10.16 0.83
C HIS A 92 -16.98 9.82 -0.11
N GLY A 93 -17.92 10.75 -0.34
CA GLY A 93 -18.98 10.58 -1.34
C GLY A 93 -18.41 10.64 -2.76
N GLU A 94 -17.54 11.62 -3.03
CA GLU A 94 -16.84 11.76 -4.32
C GLU A 94 -15.88 10.58 -4.58
N MET A 95 -15.21 10.07 -3.55
CA MET A 95 -14.44 8.84 -3.62
C MET A 95 -15.35 7.65 -3.97
N GLY A 96 -16.58 7.62 -3.43
CA GLY A 96 -17.60 6.63 -3.76
C GLY A 96 -17.96 6.61 -5.24
N GLU A 97 -18.07 7.76 -5.92
CA GLU A 97 -18.32 7.82 -7.37
C GLU A 97 -17.24 7.10 -8.18
N ILE A 98 -15.96 7.29 -7.80
CA ILE A 98 -14.83 6.60 -8.44
C ILE A 98 -14.93 5.09 -8.21
N ILE A 99 -15.22 4.71 -6.99
CA ILE A 99 -15.31 3.35 -6.51
C ILE A 99 -16.45 2.59 -7.19
N GLU A 100 -17.64 3.17 -7.25
CA GLU A 100 -18.81 2.58 -7.91
C GLU A 100 -18.55 2.39 -9.41
N ALA A 101 -17.86 3.33 -10.04
CA ALA A 101 -17.43 3.18 -11.43
C ALA A 101 -16.49 1.98 -11.65
N VAL A 102 -15.67 1.63 -10.65
CA VAL A 102 -14.81 0.43 -10.64
C VAL A 102 -15.65 -0.82 -10.39
N LEU A 103 -16.55 -0.80 -9.40
CA LEU A 103 -17.41 -1.93 -9.04
C LEU A 103 -18.44 -2.30 -10.11
N ALA A 104 -18.85 -1.33 -10.93
CA ALA A 104 -19.72 -1.59 -12.08
C ALA A 104 -19.07 -2.51 -13.14
N GLN A 105 -17.78 -2.80 -13.02
CA GLN A 105 -17.11 -3.75 -13.89
C GLN A 105 -17.40 -5.20 -13.45
N PRO A 106 -17.46 -6.17 -14.39
CA PRO A 106 -17.72 -7.56 -14.06
C PRO A 106 -16.73 -8.13 -13.04
N ASN A 107 -17.22 -8.94 -12.11
CA ASN A 107 -16.45 -9.71 -11.11
C ASN A 107 -15.67 -8.87 -10.08
N VAL A 108 -15.84 -7.54 -10.03
CA VAL A 108 -15.19 -6.70 -9.02
C VAL A 108 -16.00 -6.72 -7.72
N LYS A 109 -15.32 -6.93 -6.59
CA LYS A 109 -15.94 -7.04 -5.26
C LYS A 109 -15.12 -6.26 -4.22
N TRP A 110 -15.78 -5.72 -3.20
CA TRP A 110 -15.11 -5.13 -2.05
C TRP A 110 -14.47 -6.20 -1.18
N GLU A 111 -13.20 -6.06 -0.86
CA GLU A 111 -12.53 -6.98 0.06
C GLU A 111 -12.23 -6.32 1.40
N THR A 112 -11.76 -5.09 1.40
CA THR A 112 -11.42 -4.38 2.62
C THR A 112 -11.36 -2.88 2.38
N ALA A 113 -11.67 -2.10 3.40
CA ALA A 113 -11.47 -0.66 3.42
C ALA A 113 -11.17 -0.18 4.84
N GLY A 114 -10.55 0.98 4.97
CA GLY A 114 -10.22 1.52 6.29
C GLY A 114 -9.63 2.92 6.29
N VAL A 115 -9.41 3.41 7.50
CA VAL A 115 -8.91 4.75 7.83
C VAL A 115 -7.56 4.64 8.54
N LEU A 116 -6.64 5.49 8.15
CA LEU A 116 -5.30 5.59 8.69
C LEU A 116 -4.94 7.00 9.10
N ASP A 117 -3.98 7.08 10.03
CA ASP A 117 -3.31 8.33 10.38
C ASP A 117 -4.32 9.39 10.84
N GLY A 118 -5.28 8.97 11.67
CA GLY A 118 -6.33 9.85 12.20
C GLY A 118 -7.24 10.46 11.13
N GLY A 119 -7.42 9.79 10.00
CA GLY A 119 -8.22 10.26 8.87
C GLY A 119 -7.41 10.92 7.75
N ARG A 120 -6.09 11.09 7.89
CA ARG A 120 -5.27 11.68 6.82
C ARG A 120 -5.16 10.82 5.58
N ALA A 121 -5.34 9.50 5.73
CA ALA A 121 -5.38 8.57 4.61
C ALA A 121 -6.56 7.61 4.72
N VAL A 122 -7.19 7.36 3.58
CA VAL A 122 -8.21 6.32 3.40
C VAL A 122 -7.78 5.39 2.28
N TRP A 123 -8.15 4.13 2.42
CA TRP A 123 -7.79 3.10 1.46
C TRP A 123 -8.89 2.06 1.35
N CYS A 124 -8.95 1.42 0.18
CA CYS A 124 -9.76 0.24 -0.03
C CYS A 124 -9.13 -0.67 -1.08
N LEU A 125 -9.43 -1.97 -0.98
CA LEU A 125 -9.05 -2.98 -1.95
C LEU A 125 -10.31 -3.56 -2.58
N ALA A 126 -10.39 -3.47 -3.90
CA ALA A 126 -11.36 -4.18 -4.70
C ALA A 126 -10.72 -5.44 -5.29
N LEU A 127 -11.27 -6.60 -5.00
CA LEU A 127 -10.92 -7.86 -5.65
C LEU A 127 -11.43 -7.83 -7.08
N LEU A 128 -10.56 -8.06 -8.06
CA LEU A 128 -10.87 -7.88 -9.48
C LEU A 128 -11.46 -9.13 -10.12
N ASP A 129 -10.95 -10.29 -9.77
CA ASP A 129 -11.30 -11.57 -10.38
C ASP A 129 -11.04 -12.73 -9.39
N GLU A 130 -11.27 -13.97 -9.83
CA GLU A 130 -10.95 -15.14 -9.02
C GLU A 130 -9.43 -15.26 -8.78
N PRO A 131 -9.02 -15.99 -7.74
CA PRO A 131 -7.61 -16.24 -7.45
C PRO A 131 -6.87 -16.81 -8.66
N VAL A 132 -5.61 -16.44 -8.82
CA VAL A 132 -4.73 -17.00 -9.86
C VAL A 132 -3.85 -18.07 -9.25
N ASP A 133 -3.94 -19.28 -9.79
CA ASP A 133 -3.05 -20.38 -9.41
C ASP A 133 -1.79 -20.34 -10.29
N LEU A 134 -0.64 -20.40 -9.64
CA LEU A 134 0.66 -20.46 -10.32
C LEU A 134 1.20 -21.89 -10.28
N PRO A 135 1.43 -22.57 -11.41
CA PRO A 135 2.03 -23.90 -11.41
C PRO A 135 3.38 -23.91 -10.65
N GLY A 136 3.46 -24.71 -9.59
CA GLY A 136 4.64 -24.76 -8.72
C GLY A 136 4.55 -23.89 -7.45
N ASP A 137 3.43 -23.22 -7.23
CA ASP A 137 3.09 -22.56 -5.98
C ASP A 137 1.68 -22.98 -5.56
N ASP A 138 1.54 -23.65 -4.41
CA ASP A 138 0.23 -24.10 -3.90
C ASP A 138 -0.58 -22.95 -3.28
N SER A 139 -0.01 -21.76 -3.21
CA SER A 139 -0.68 -20.58 -2.67
C SER A 139 -1.25 -19.69 -3.77
N PRO A 140 -2.57 -19.56 -3.86
CA PRO A 140 -3.19 -18.67 -4.82
C PRO A 140 -2.78 -17.22 -4.64
N THR A 141 -2.77 -16.48 -5.73
CA THR A 141 -2.53 -15.03 -5.75
C THR A 141 -3.83 -14.30 -6.10
N LEU A 142 -4.21 -13.33 -5.26
CA LEU A 142 -5.41 -12.52 -5.45
C LEU A 142 -5.10 -11.23 -6.22
N PRO A 143 -5.85 -10.95 -7.31
CA PRO A 143 -5.74 -9.72 -8.06
C PRO A 143 -6.58 -8.60 -7.40
N TYR A 144 -5.94 -7.53 -6.94
CA TYR A 144 -6.62 -6.38 -6.36
C TYR A 144 -6.39 -5.10 -7.16
N LEU A 145 -7.37 -4.20 -7.06
CA LEU A 145 -7.20 -2.78 -7.32
C LEU A 145 -7.20 -2.06 -5.97
N ALA A 146 -6.05 -1.51 -5.60
CA ALA A 146 -5.92 -0.66 -4.43
C ALA A 146 -6.33 0.77 -4.79
N ILE A 147 -7.28 1.33 -4.04
CA ILE A 147 -7.74 2.71 -4.15
C ILE A 147 -7.33 3.42 -2.88
N THR A 148 -6.60 4.51 -3.01
CA THR A 148 -6.06 5.27 -1.89
C THR A 148 -6.34 6.75 -2.08
N ASN A 149 -6.72 7.44 -1.02
CA ASN A 149 -6.86 8.89 -1.01
C ASN A 149 -6.18 9.49 0.22
N ARG A 150 -5.57 10.66 0.08
CA ARG A 150 -4.94 11.38 1.20
C ARG A 150 -5.48 12.80 1.29
N HIS A 151 -5.89 13.17 2.50
CA HIS A 151 -6.42 14.49 2.82
C HIS A 151 -5.34 15.48 3.30
N ASP A 152 -4.09 15.02 3.40
CA ASP A 152 -2.96 15.83 3.88
C ASP A 152 -2.10 16.43 2.75
N GLY A 153 -2.53 16.30 1.49
CA GLY A 153 -1.81 16.82 0.33
C GLY A 153 -0.51 16.09 -0.02
N THR A 154 -0.15 15.02 0.70
CA THR A 154 1.12 14.30 0.48
C THR A 154 1.08 13.30 -0.66
N ALA A 155 -0.12 12.90 -1.11
CA ALA A 155 -0.32 12.04 -2.27
C ALA A 155 -1.66 12.31 -2.95
N ALA A 156 -1.74 12.03 -4.24
CA ALA A 156 -2.98 12.08 -5.00
C ALA A 156 -3.90 10.90 -4.65
N CYS A 157 -5.20 11.03 -4.91
CA CYS A 157 -6.08 9.88 -5.02
C CYS A 157 -5.59 8.98 -6.16
N ALA A 158 -5.41 7.70 -5.90
CA ALA A 158 -4.80 6.80 -6.87
C ALA A 158 -5.41 5.40 -6.83
N LEU A 159 -5.51 4.80 -8.02
CA LEU A 159 -5.91 3.41 -8.24
C LEU A 159 -4.68 2.64 -8.74
N ARG A 160 -4.35 1.53 -8.08
CA ARG A 160 -3.16 0.73 -8.39
C ARG A 160 -3.48 -0.75 -8.39
N ALA A 161 -3.10 -1.44 -9.46
CA ALA A 161 -3.13 -2.90 -9.47
C ALA A 161 -2.14 -3.45 -8.44
N THR A 162 -2.52 -4.49 -7.72
CA THR A 162 -1.64 -5.21 -6.81
C THR A 162 -2.00 -6.68 -6.74
N ALA A 163 -1.00 -7.54 -6.74
CA ALA A 163 -1.14 -8.98 -6.53
C ALA A 163 -0.85 -9.30 -5.07
N VAL A 164 -1.70 -10.10 -4.43
CA VAL A 164 -1.51 -10.53 -3.04
C VAL A 164 -1.48 -12.04 -2.99
N ARG A 165 -0.32 -12.60 -2.65
CA ARG A 165 -0.17 -14.04 -2.42
C ARG A 165 -0.77 -14.39 -1.05
N ILE A 166 -1.75 -15.31 -1.02
CA ILE A 166 -2.60 -15.54 0.16
C ILE A 166 -1.80 -15.97 1.38
N VAL A 167 -0.87 -16.91 1.22
CA VAL A 167 -0.17 -17.55 2.36
C VAL A 167 0.71 -16.57 3.15
N CYS A 168 1.29 -15.57 2.50
CA CYS A 168 2.18 -14.59 3.16
C CYS A 168 1.64 -13.16 3.12
N ALA A 169 0.50 -12.93 2.50
CA ALA A 169 -0.10 -11.61 2.32
C ALA A 169 0.87 -10.55 1.74
N ASN A 170 1.85 -10.99 0.96
CA ASN A 170 2.78 -10.10 0.27
C ASN A 170 2.07 -9.38 -0.86
N THR A 171 2.34 -8.10 -0.99
CA THR A 171 1.78 -7.26 -2.06
C THR A 171 2.84 -7.01 -3.12
N PHE A 172 2.52 -7.35 -4.37
CA PHE A 172 3.42 -7.11 -5.51
C PHE A 172 2.70 -6.50 -6.69
N ARG A 173 3.46 -5.76 -7.50
CA ARG A 173 3.06 -5.28 -8.83
C ARG A 173 4.16 -5.63 -9.82
N ALA A 174 3.79 -6.08 -11.02
CA ALA A 174 4.78 -6.35 -12.05
C ALA A 174 5.62 -5.11 -12.37
N ALA A 175 4.98 -3.95 -12.47
CA ALA A 175 5.65 -2.67 -12.68
C ALA A 175 6.70 -2.32 -11.59
N GLU A 176 6.43 -2.67 -10.31
CA GLU A 176 7.42 -2.48 -9.25
C GLU A 176 8.63 -3.39 -9.41
N LEU A 177 8.38 -4.63 -9.77
CA LEU A 177 9.42 -5.62 -9.98
C LEU A 177 10.28 -5.26 -11.20
N GLU A 178 9.67 -4.78 -12.27
CA GLU A 178 10.36 -4.37 -13.49
C GLU A 178 10.98 -2.97 -13.45
N GLY A 179 10.74 -2.20 -12.37
CA GLY A 179 11.25 -0.85 -12.21
C GLY A 179 10.53 0.21 -13.04
N GLU A 180 9.35 -0.11 -13.53
CA GLU A 180 8.55 0.82 -14.29
C GLU A 180 7.89 1.86 -13.39
N ARG A 181 7.97 3.13 -13.78
CA ARG A 181 7.31 4.24 -13.08
C ARG A 181 5.81 4.33 -13.36
N THR A 182 5.34 3.70 -14.42
CA THR A 182 4.03 3.87 -15.03
C THR A 182 3.21 2.60 -15.12
N GLY A 183 3.43 1.61 -14.28
CA GLY A 183 2.51 0.46 -14.20
C GLY A 183 1.05 0.94 -14.14
N ALA A 184 0.06 0.06 -14.19
CA ALA A 184 -1.36 0.42 -14.18
C ALA A 184 -1.74 1.25 -12.93
N THR A 185 -1.20 2.46 -12.85
CA THR A 185 -1.45 3.46 -11.81
C THR A 185 -2.20 4.62 -12.42
N PHE A 186 -3.44 4.79 -12.00
CA PHE A 186 -4.24 5.96 -12.33
C PHE A 186 -4.23 6.86 -11.12
N SER A 187 -3.80 8.12 -11.27
CA SER A 187 -3.78 9.06 -10.17
C SER A 187 -4.56 10.31 -10.52
N PHE A 188 -5.43 10.71 -9.61
CA PHE A 188 -6.20 11.93 -9.68
C PHE A 188 -5.54 12.96 -8.76
N ILE A 189 -4.97 14.01 -9.36
CA ILE A 189 -4.47 15.13 -8.60
C ILE A 189 -5.69 15.87 -8.01
N HIS A 190 -5.61 16.29 -6.76
CA HIS A 190 -6.61 17.07 -6.05
C HIS A 190 -6.80 18.45 -6.72
N ARG A 191 -7.53 18.46 -7.85
CA ARG A 191 -7.91 19.63 -8.65
C ARG A 191 -9.33 19.47 -9.14
N SER A 192 -9.99 20.56 -9.49
CA SER A 192 -11.40 20.59 -9.94
C SER A 192 -11.72 19.70 -11.16
N SER A 193 -10.71 19.26 -11.92
CA SER A 193 -10.87 18.42 -13.11
C SER A 193 -10.96 16.92 -12.85
N TRP A 194 -10.89 16.45 -11.60
CA TRP A 194 -10.85 15.00 -11.29
C TRP A 194 -12.09 14.25 -11.78
N ARG A 195 -13.26 14.86 -11.72
CA ARG A 195 -14.53 14.24 -12.19
C ARG A 195 -14.51 13.85 -13.66
N ALA A 196 -13.80 14.60 -14.50
CA ALA A 196 -13.62 14.26 -15.90
C ALA A 196 -12.82 12.95 -16.13
N ARG A 197 -12.19 12.42 -15.07
CA ARG A 197 -11.36 11.22 -15.11
C ARG A 197 -12.04 9.95 -14.63
N ILE A 198 -13.35 9.99 -14.30
CA ILE A 198 -14.09 8.78 -13.91
C ILE A 198 -14.01 7.69 -15.01
N GLU A 199 -14.06 8.06 -16.27
CA GLU A 199 -13.87 7.11 -17.37
C GLU A 199 -12.46 6.51 -17.41
N GLU A 200 -11.45 7.25 -16.97
CA GLU A 200 -10.10 6.72 -16.79
C GLU A 200 -10.07 5.73 -15.64
N ALA A 201 -10.83 5.95 -14.55
CA ALA A 201 -10.95 5.01 -13.44
C ALA A 201 -11.57 3.66 -13.87
N ARG A 202 -12.58 3.69 -14.75
CA ARG A 202 -13.14 2.46 -15.34
C ARG A 202 -12.09 1.69 -16.16
N LYS A 203 -11.24 2.40 -16.89
CA LYS A 203 -10.13 1.79 -17.63
C LYS A 203 -9.05 1.24 -16.70
N ALA A 204 -8.97 1.72 -15.46
CA ALA A 204 -8.02 1.23 -14.47
C ALA A 204 -8.23 -0.26 -14.19
N VAL A 205 -9.47 -0.75 -14.18
CA VAL A 205 -9.75 -2.19 -14.00
C VAL A 205 -9.16 -3.02 -15.13
N THR A 206 -9.33 -2.58 -16.38
CA THR A 206 -8.73 -3.28 -17.54
C THR A 206 -7.20 -3.24 -17.46
N GLY A 207 -6.63 -2.09 -17.12
CA GLY A 207 -5.19 -1.95 -16.91
C GLY A 207 -4.67 -2.82 -15.76
N ALA A 208 -5.43 -2.92 -14.67
CA ALA A 208 -5.08 -3.75 -13.53
C ALA A 208 -5.10 -5.25 -13.87
N ARG A 209 -6.06 -5.69 -14.71
CA ARG A 209 -6.07 -7.08 -15.22
C ARG A 209 -4.88 -7.37 -16.12
N ALA A 210 -4.51 -6.44 -17.00
CA ALA A 210 -3.31 -6.57 -17.83
C ALA A 210 -2.04 -6.63 -16.98
N GLU A 211 -1.95 -5.81 -15.93
CA GLU A 211 -0.84 -5.85 -14.97
C GLU A 211 -0.78 -7.18 -14.22
N MET A 212 -1.92 -7.74 -13.85
CA MET A 212 -2.01 -9.03 -13.20
C MET A 212 -1.54 -10.16 -14.12
N HIS A 213 -1.87 -10.08 -15.41
CA HIS A 213 -1.37 -11.03 -16.41
C HIS A 213 0.16 -10.97 -16.52
N ARG A 214 0.74 -9.77 -16.62
CA ARG A 214 2.20 -9.57 -16.61
C ARG A 214 2.86 -10.13 -15.34
N TYR A 215 2.23 -9.88 -14.17
CA TYR A 215 2.73 -10.46 -12.91
C TYR A 215 2.74 -11.99 -12.96
N THR A 216 1.69 -12.60 -13.48
CA THR A 216 1.58 -14.07 -13.63
C THR A 216 2.68 -14.62 -14.53
N GLU A 217 2.93 -13.98 -15.68
CA GLU A 217 4.00 -14.38 -16.59
C GLU A 217 5.38 -14.28 -15.92
N LEU A 218 5.66 -13.15 -15.25
CA LEU A 218 6.90 -12.97 -14.52
C LEU A 218 7.06 -13.97 -13.37
N ALA A 219 6.00 -14.25 -12.62
CA ALA A 219 6.03 -15.23 -11.54
C ALA A 219 6.33 -16.64 -12.06
N GLN A 220 5.75 -17.04 -13.21
CA GLN A 220 6.02 -18.32 -13.86
C GLN A 220 7.48 -18.42 -14.36
N GLU A 221 8.00 -17.35 -14.96
CA GLU A 221 9.41 -17.27 -15.34
C GLU A 221 10.33 -17.48 -14.13
N LEU A 222 10.06 -16.78 -13.02
CA LEU A 222 10.84 -16.88 -11.80
C LEU A 222 10.72 -18.24 -11.10
N LEU A 223 9.57 -18.90 -11.17
CA LEU A 223 9.39 -20.27 -10.69
C LEU A 223 10.25 -21.28 -11.48
N GLY A 224 10.50 -21.02 -12.76
CA GLY A 224 11.38 -21.82 -13.61
C GLY A 224 12.88 -21.66 -13.29
N ILE A 225 13.27 -20.65 -12.52
CA ILE A 225 14.69 -20.41 -12.17
C ILE A 225 15.03 -21.17 -10.89
N THR A 226 15.88 -22.19 -10.97
CA THR A 226 16.39 -22.91 -9.79
C THR A 226 17.50 -22.15 -9.11
N ILE A 227 17.43 -22.03 -7.78
CA ILE A 227 18.38 -21.30 -6.92
C ILE A 227 19.10 -22.28 -5.99
N THR A 228 20.42 -22.26 -6.00
CA THR A 228 21.25 -23.03 -5.07
C THR A 228 21.37 -22.33 -3.70
N GLY A 229 21.77 -23.07 -2.66
CA GLY A 229 22.01 -22.51 -1.33
C GLY A 229 23.06 -21.38 -1.34
N LYS A 230 24.11 -21.49 -2.19
CA LYS A 230 25.12 -20.43 -2.34
C LYS A 230 24.54 -19.17 -2.98
N GLN A 231 23.72 -19.32 -3.99
CA GLN A 231 23.03 -18.19 -4.65
C GLN A 231 22.06 -17.50 -3.69
N ARG A 232 21.33 -18.27 -2.88
CA ARG A 232 20.46 -17.72 -1.85
C ARG A 232 21.24 -16.88 -0.82
N GLU A 233 22.36 -17.38 -0.34
CA GLU A 233 23.21 -16.61 0.61
C GLU A 233 23.80 -15.35 -0.05
N LEU A 234 24.20 -15.43 -1.31
CA LEU A 234 24.63 -14.25 -2.07
C LEU A 234 23.49 -13.23 -2.17
N PHE A 235 22.27 -13.68 -2.53
CA PHE A 235 21.10 -12.82 -2.57
C PHE A 235 20.84 -12.12 -1.23
N ILE A 236 20.86 -12.85 -0.12
CA ILE A 236 20.64 -12.28 1.23
C ILE A 236 21.68 -11.19 1.52
N THR A 237 22.93 -11.45 1.22
CA THR A 237 24.04 -10.52 1.48
C THR A 237 23.94 -9.25 0.66
N GLU A 238 23.59 -9.39 -0.62
CA GLU A 238 23.44 -8.25 -1.54
C GLU A 238 22.13 -7.48 -1.32
N PHE A 239 21.05 -8.18 -0.92
CA PHE A 239 19.77 -7.54 -0.62
C PHE A 239 19.83 -6.71 0.66
N ILE A 240 20.56 -7.18 1.67
CA ILE A 240 20.81 -6.49 2.94
C ILE A 240 22.33 -6.25 3.07
N PRO A 241 22.87 -5.26 2.34
CA PRO A 241 24.31 -5.05 2.31
C PRO A 241 24.84 -4.46 3.62
N MET A 242 26.09 -4.80 3.95
CA MET A 242 26.81 -4.10 4.98
C MET A 242 27.15 -2.68 4.49
N PRO A 243 26.95 -1.64 5.31
CA PRO A 243 27.39 -0.30 4.95
C PRO A 243 28.91 -0.21 4.71
N PRO A 244 29.40 0.84 4.05
CA PRO A 244 30.83 1.09 3.91
C PRO A 244 31.59 1.01 5.24
N ALA A 245 32.82 0.49 5.23
CA ALA A 245 33.60 0.17 6.46
C ALA A 245 33.67 1.34 7.48
N GLY A 246 33.77 2.58 7.01
CA GLY A 246 33.80 3.77 7.88
C GLY A 246 32.50 4.09 8.62
N LEU A 247 31.38 3.44 8.26
CA LEU A 247 30.07 3.61 8.88
C LEU A 247 29.64 2.38 9.72
N VAL A 248 30.46 1.34 9.78
CA VAL A 248 30.15 0.11 10.52
C VAL A 248 30.54 0.27 11.98
N THR A 249 29.56 0.31 12.86
CA THR A 249 29.72 0.15 14.31
C THR A 249 29.23 -1.24 14.71
N ASP A 250 29.57 -1.72 15.89
CA ASP A 250 29.11 -3.02 16.43
C ASP A 250 27.57 -3.11 16.40
N ARG A 251 26.87 -2.01 16.67
CA ARG A 251 25.43 -1.94 16.60
C ARG A 251 24.92 -2.09 15.17
N VAL A 252 25.55 -1.43 14.22
CA VAL A 252 25.19 -1.52 12.79
C VAL A 252 25.43 -2.93 12.27
N ALA A 253 26.59 -3.52 12.56
CA ALA A 253 26.90 -4.90 12.16
C ALA A 253 25.89 -5.90 12.70
N ARG A 254 25.54 -5.79 14.00
CA ARG A 254 24.52 -6.64 14.62
C ARG A 254 23.13 -6.48 13.97
N ASN A 255 22.67 -5.24 13.74
CA ASN A 255 21.37 -4.99 13.11
C ASN A 255 21.30 -5.57 11.69
N VAL A 256 22.39 -5.48 10.91
CA VAL A 256 22.46 -6.07 9.56
C VAL A 256 22.38 -7.60 9.65
N GLU A 257 23.12 -8.23 10.58
CA GLU A 257 23.09 -9.69 10.71
C GLU A 257 21.75 -10.19 11.24
N GLU A 258 21.12 -9.49 12.16
CA GLU A 258 19.75 -9.80 12.61
C GLU A 258 18.74 -9.72 11.46
N ALA A 259 18.85 -8.71 10.59
CA ALA A 259 18.01 -8.57 9.41
C ALA A 259 18.23 -9.70 8.39
N ARG A 260 19.50 -10.09 8.15
CA ARG A 260 19.85 -11.24 7.30
C ARG A 260 19.33 -12.56 7.88
N GLN A 261 19.47 -12.74 9.18
CA GLN A 261 18.94 -13.93 9.87
C GLN A 261 17.43 -14.01 9.76
N ALA A 262 16.73 -12.88 9.94
CA ALA A 262 15.28 -12.84 9.75
C ALA A 262 14.87 -13.26 8.32
N LEU A 263 15.61 -12.80 7.31
CA LEU A 263 15.36 -13.21 5.92
C LEU A 263 15.64 -14.71 5.69
N ARG A 264 16.72 -15.28 6.31
CA ARG A 264 16.98 -16.74 6.26
C ARG A 264 15.82 -17.54 6.86
N MET A 265 15.29 -17.09 8.00
CA MET A 265 14.14 -17.76 8.64
C MET A 265 12.88 -17.76 7.76
N ILE A 266 12.65 -16.71 6.97
CA ILE A 266 11.54 -16.65 6.04
C ILE A 266 11.66 -17.75 4.98
N PHE A 267 12.84 -18.03 4.44
CA PHE A 267 13.04 -19.12 3.46
C PHE A 267 12.71 -20.51 4.03
N GLU A 268 12.76 -20.67 5.35
CA GLU A 268 12.46 -21.92 6.06
C GLU A 268 11.02 -21.93 6.64
N SER A 269 10.28 -20.84 6.44
CA SER A 269 8.91 -20.71 6.92
C SER A 269 7.92 -21.43 6.02
N LYS A 270 6.76 -21.80 6.59
CA LYS A 270 5.65 -22.41 5.84
C LYS A 270 5.12 -21.53 4.70
N THR A 271 5.38 -20.21 4.75
CA THR A 271 4.92 -19.27 3.74
C THR A 271 5.75 -19.33 2.45
N THR A 272 7.02 -19.74 2.54
CA THR A 272 7.96 -19.71 1.40
C THR A 272 8.68 -21.03 1.15
N GLU A 273 8.68 -21.99 2.10
CA GLU A 273 9.47 -23.25 1.98
C GLU A 273 9.30 -23.98 0.66
N GLN A 274 8.08 -24.01 0.13
CA GLN A 274 7.76 -24.70 -1.11
C GLN A 274 8.47 -24.07 -2.32
N VAL A 275 8.59 -22.76 -2.36
CA VAL A 275 9.19 -22.02 -3.48
C VAL A 275 10.60 -21.51 -3.18
N ALA A 276 11.15 -21.80 -2.01
CA ALA A 276 12.44 -21.28 -1.50
C ALA A 276 13.65 -21.57 -2.38
N HIS A 277 13.53 -22.59 -3.26
CA HIS A 277 14.58 -23.02 -4.20
C HIS A 277 14.43 -22.40 -5.58
N THR A 278 13.56 -21.40 -5.75
CA THR A 278 13.29 -20.72 -7.02
C THR A 278 13.57 -19.22 -6.96
N GLY A 279 13.74 -18.60 -8.12
CA GLY A 279 13.81 -17.13 -8.22
C GLY A 279 12.54 -16.45 -7.68
N TYR A 280 11.38 -17.07 -7.86
CA TYR A 280 10.12 -16.59 -7.27
C TYR A 280 10.17 -16.61 -5.73
N GLY A 281 10.74 -17.67 -5.14
CA GLY A 281 10.93 -17.76 -3.69
C GLY A 281 11.81 -16.65 -3.12
N LEU A 282 12.86 -16.22 -3.86
CA LEU A 282 13.67 -15.08 -3.47
C LEU A 282 12.86 -13.77 -3.41
N VAL A 283 12.00 -13.54 -4.43
CA VAL A 283 11.11 -12.36 -4.46
C VAL A 283 10.10 -12.42 -3.31
N GLN A 284 9.46 -13.58 -3.09
CA GLN A 284 8.46 -13.74 -2.05
C GLN A 284 9.06 -13.55 -0.65
N ALA A 285 10.23 -14.12 -0.37
CA ALA A 285 10.92 -13.94 0.90
C ALA A 285 11.33 -12.48 1.13
N ALA A 286 11.84 -11.80 0.09
CA ALA A 286 12.16 -10.38 0.18
C ALA A 286 10.90 -9.53 0.43
N GLY A 287 9.78 -9.84 -0.23
CA GLY A 287 8.49 -9.19 -0.02
C GLY A 287 7.98 -9.36 1.41
N GLU A 288 7.98 -10.60 1.92
CA GLU A 288 7.57 -10.90 3.29
C GLU A 288 8.44 -10.16 4.33
N TYR A 289 9.75 -10.14 4.11
CA TYR A 289 10.66 -9.36 4.95
C TYR A 289 10.31 -7.86 4.93
N LEU A 290 10.07 -7.26 3.76
CA LEU A 290 9.78 -5.85 3.61
C LEU A 290 8.40 -5.47 4.18
N ASP A 291 7.39 -6.29 3.90
CA ASP A 291 6.00 -5.99 4.24
C ASP A 291 5.70 -6.30 5.73
N HIS A 292 6.30 -7.36 6.30
CA HIS A 292 5.92 -7.87 7.61
C HIS A 292 7.01 -7.85 8.69
N VAL A 293 8.27 -8.07 8.34
CA VAL A 293 9.36 -8.28 9.30
C VAL A 293 10.21 -7.03 9.49
N ARG A 294 10.57 -6.34 8.42
CA ARG A 294 11.40 -5.12 8.48
C ARG A 294 10.80 -4.11 9.45
N ALA A 295 11.63 -3.62 10.37
CA ALA A 295 11.20 -2.63 11.36
C ALA A 295 10.56 -1.39 10.72
N ALA A 296 9.41 -1.03 11.21
CA ALA A 296 8.71 0.21 10.89
C ALA A 296 8.45 0.99 12.19
N ARG A 297 8.53 2.31 12.13
CA ARG A 297 8.28 3.18 13.30
C ARG A 297 6.83 3.09 13.78
N SER A 298 5.92 2.84 12.86
CA SER A 298 4.50 2.65 13.13
C SER A 298 3.91 1.72 12.06
N TRP A 299 2.73 1.22 12.35
CA TRP A 299 1.91 0.47 11.40
C TRP A 299 1.58 1.27 10.13
N GLU A 300 1.26 2.55 10.26
CA GLU A 300 1.02 3.45 9.12
C GLU A 300 2.22 3.53 8.20
N THR A 301 3.43 3.63 8.79
CA THR A 301 4.67 3.59 8.00
C THR A 301 4.75 2.30 7.20
N ARG A 302 4.34 1.17 7.80
CA ARG A 302 4.31 -0.14 7.13
C ARG A 302 3.30 -0.14 6.00
N LEU A 303 2.05 0.22 6.28
CA LEU A 303 0.97 0.22 5.28
C LEU A 303 1.22 1.25 4.15
N ASN A 304 1.80 2.40 4.48
CA ASN A 304 2.25 3.36 3.46
C ASN A 304 3.24 2.72 2.46
N ARG A 305 4.19 1.92 2.96
CA ARG A 305 5.16 1.21 2.10
C ARG A 305 4.52 0.09 1.30
N THR A 306 3.52 -0.57 1.88
CA THR A 306 2.88 -1.74 1.27
C THR A 306 1.84 -1.34 0.21
N LEU A 307 0.96 -0.39 0.52
CA LEU A 307 -0.19 -0.04 -0.33
C LEU A 307 -0.08 1.32 -1.02
N ILE A 308 0.45 2.34 -0.32
CA ILE A 308 0.37 3.72 -0.81
C ILE A 308 1.62 4.12 -1.61
N ARG A 309 2.81 3.80 -1.10
CA ARG A 309 4.09 4.10 -1.75
C ARG A 309 4.90 2.83 -1.90
N PRO A 310 5.08 2.35 -3.14
CA PRO A 310 5.88 1.14 -3.39
C PRO A 310 7.26 1.22 -2.77
N ASP A 311 7.70 0.14 -2.11
CA ASP A 311 9.06 0.08 -1.59
C ASP A 311 10.03 -0.22 -2.75
N PRO A 312 10.98 0.68 -3.06
CA PRO A 312 11.93 0.49 -4.16
C PRO A 312 12.82 -0.75 -3.98
N LEU A 313 12.90 -1.30 -2.78
CA LEU A 313 13.63 -2.54 -2.52
C LEU A 313 12.96 -3.77 -3.14
N LYS A 314 11.66 -3.72 -3.45
CA LYS A 314 11.00 -4.81 -4.19
C LYS A 314 11.57 -4.94 -5.61
N HIS A 315 11.78 -3.83 -6.30
CA HIS A 315 12.49 -3.83 -7.59
C HIS A 315 13.93 -4.35 -7.46
N ARG A 316 14.64 -3.94 -6.41
CA ARG A 316 15.99 -4.44 -6.16
C ARG A 316 16.04 -5.96 -6.00
N ALA A 317 15.04 -6.56 -5.36
CA ALA A 317 14.97 -8.02 -5.22
C ALA A 317 14.98 -8.71 -6.59
N LEU A 318 14.19 -8.23 -7.55
CA LEU A 318 14.17 -8.79 -8.90
C LEU A 318 15.49 -8.57 -9.65
N SER A 319 16.08 -7.37 -9.60
CA SER A 319 17.36 -7.10 -10.28
C SER A 319 18.48 -7.99 -9.76
N LEU A 320 18.54 -8.22 -8.44
CA LEU A 320 19.54 -9.09 -7.81
C LEU A 320 19.41 -10.57 -8.21
N ILE A 321 18.21 -11.05 -8.54
CA ILE A 321 18.07 -12.44 -9.03
C ILE A 321 18.85 -12.63 -10.32
N ARG A 322 18.78 -11.70 -11.25
CA ARG A 322 19.54 -11.75 -12.51
C ARG A 322 21.05 -11.80 -12.25
N ASP A 323 21.53 -10.98 -11.32
CA ASP A 323 22.95 -10.94 -10.95
C ASP A 323 23.39 -12.23 -10.26
N VAL A 324 22.57 -12.74 -9.34
CA VAL A 324 22.86 -13.99 -8.58
C VAL A 324 22.84 -15.22 -9.49
N VAL A 325 21.95 -15.25 -10.47
CA VAL A 325 21.89 -16.35 -11.46
C VAL A 325 23.09 -16.28 -12.41
N ALA A 326 23.50 -15.08 -12.82
CA ALA A 326 24.66 -14.89 -13.70
C ALA A 326 26.00 -15.16 -13.01
N ALA A 327 26.09 -15.07 -11.68
CA ALA A 327 27.29 -15.28 -10.88
C ALA A 327 27.58 -16.78 -10.58
N ALA A 328 26.79 -17.70 -11.09
CA ALA A 328 26.92 -19.15 -10.93
C ALA A 328 27.54 -19.79 -12.16
#